data_838a69974d587bf2e10cc6e0c56a5890
#
_entry.id   838a69974d587bf2e10cc6e0c56a5890
#
_cell.length_a   1.000
_cell.length_b   1.000
_cell.length_c   1.000
_cell.angle_alpha   90.00
_cell.angle_beta   90.00
_cell.angle_gamma   90.00
#
_symmetry.space_group_name_H-M   'P 1'
#
loop_
_entity.id
_entity.type
_entity.pdbx_description
1 polymer ?
#
loop_
_entity_poly.entity_id
_entity_poly.type
_entity_poly.pdbx_seq_one_letter_code
_entity_poly.pdbx_strand_id
1 'polypeptide(L)'
;MGKRIDFYNDPDAPAPNSLVPSVNVVVTNADGDLLMIRRTDNDNWAVPGGAIDLGESIPAAAVRETLEETGITCHITGLVGTYSDPRHVVLYTSNGEARQEFSIVLVGRAVAGSPTPSDESREVLWVPRGEVAALRMDRSMRMRIEHYLAGRAEPYIG
;
A
#
# COMPACT_ATOMS: atom_id res chain seq x y z
N MET A 1 -11.34 -13.69 13.59
CA MET A 1 -10.34 -12.92 12.84
C MET A 1 -10.94 -11.60 12.35
N GLY A 2 -10.24 -10.51 12.53
CA GLY A 2 -10.72 -9.19 12.16
C GLY A 2 -10.78 -8.99 10.65
N LYS A 3 -11.69 -8.13 10.22
CA LYS A 3 -11.81 -7.71 8.83
C LYS A 3 -11.43 -6.24 8.70
N ARG A 4 -10.98 -5.87 7.52
CA ARG A 4 -10.81 -4.49 7.10
C ARG A 4 -11.99 -4.11 6.20
N ILE A 5 -12.64 -2.99 6.51
CA ILE A 5 -13.74 -2.44 5.71
C ILE A 5 -13.39 -0.99 5.36
N ASP A 6 -13.39 -0.69 4.07
CA ASP A 6 -13.12 0.67 3.57
C ASP A 6 -14.43 1.40 3.26
N PHE A 7 -14.53 2.63 3.74
CA PHE A 7 -15.65 3.54 3.46
C PHE A 7 -15.12 4.74 2.68
N TYR A 8 -15.79 5.08 1.59
CA TYR A 8 -15.40 6.20 0.72
C TYR A 8 -16.57 7.17 0.62
N ASN A 9 -16.46 8.33 1.25
CA ASN A 9 -17.49 9.36 1.26
C ASN A 9 -18.89 8.78 1.57
N ASP A 10 -18.93 7.89 2.54
CA ASP A 10 -20.12 7.12 2.90
C ASP A 10 -20.75 7.72 4.17
N PRO A 11 -22.04 8.12 4.15
CA PRO A 11 -22.71 8.66 5.33
C PRO A 11 -22.82 7.64 6.48
N ASP A 12 -22.70 6.34 6.19
CA ASP A 12 -22.72 5.26 7.19
C ASP A 12 -21.35 4.95 7.77
N ALA A 13 -20.30 5.63 7.32
CA ALA A 13 -18.96 5.43 7.85
C ALA A 13 -18.89 5.80 9.33
N PRO A 14 -18.18 5.01 10.15
CA PRO A 14 -17.94 5.40 11.53
C PRO A 14 -17.12 6.70 11.58
N ALA A 15 -17.29 7.49 12.64
CA ALA A 15 -16.46 8.66 12.87
C ALA A 15 -15.00 8.20 13.06
N PRO A 16 -14.01 8.84 12.41
CA PRO A 16 -12.61 8.49 12.61
C PRO A 16 -12.20 8.68 14.08
N ASN A 17 -11.46 7.71 14.61
CA ASN A 17 -10.89 7.77 15.95
C ASN A 17 -9.38 7.54 15.96
N SER A 18 -8.75 7.44 14.80
CA SER A 18 -7.33 7.12 14.65
C SER A 18 -6.76 7.78 13.39
N LEU A 19 -5.52 8.23 13.50
CA LEU A 19 -4.75 8.75 12.38
C LEU A 19 -3.34 8.14 12.48
N VAL A 20 -2.99 7.24 11.56
CA VAL A 20 -1.73 6.51 11.61
C VAL A 20 -0.96 6.77 10.32
N PRO A 21 0.21 7.42 10.39
CA PRO A 21 1.09 7.55 9.23
C PRO A 21 1.46 6.18 8.68
N SER A 22 1.22 5.99 7.39
CA SER A 22 1.47 4.72 6.71
C SER A 22 2.22 4.95 5.40
N VAL A 23 2.91 3.93 4.93
CA VAL A 23 3.62 3.93 3.65
C VAL A 23 3.08 2.82 2.76
N ASN A 24 3.10 3.05 1.45
CA ASN A 24 3.01 2.02 0.43
C ASN A 24 4.21 2.19 -0.50
N VAL A 25 4.64 1.11 -1.12
CA VAL A 25 5.80 1.15 -2.00
C VAL A 25 5.47 0.46 -3.32
N VAL A 26 5.57 1.22 -4.41
CA VAL A 26 5.55 0.65 -5.76
C VAL A 26 6.96 0.20 -6.08
N VAL A 27 7.22 -1.09 -5.94
CA VAL A 27 8.53 -1.68 -6.16
C VAL A 27 8.57 -2.31 -7.54
N THR A 28 9.62 -2.01 -8.30
CA THR A 28 9.82 -2.59 -9.63
C THR A 28 11.08 -3.42 -9.70
N ASN A 29 11.09 -4.41 -10.61
CA ASN A 29 12.28 -5.18 -10.96
C ASN A 29 12.92 -4.63 -12.25
N ALA A 30 13.95 -5.31 -12.75
CA ALA A 30 14.65 -4.91 -13.97
C ALA A 30 13.77 -4.91 -15.22
N ASP A 31 12.70 -5.71 -15.24
CA ASP A 31 11.76 -5.78 -16.37
C ASP A 31 10.65 -4.73 -16.27
N GLY A 32 10.61 -3.95 -15.19
CA GLY A 32 9.57 -2.98 -14.94
C GLY A 32 8.27 -3.57 -14.37
N ASP A 33 8.28 -4.84 -13.97
CA ASP A 33 7.14 -5.47 -13.31
C ASP A 33 6.94 -4.90 -11.92
N LEU A 34 5.70 -4.84 -11.45
CA LEU A 34 5.35 -4.34 -10.12
C LEU A 34 5.21 -5.48 -9.12
N LEU A 35 5.76 -5.26 -7.92
CA LEU A 35 5.61 -6.19 -6.81
C LEU A 35 4.22 -6.03 -6.20
N MET A 36 3.40 -7.08 -6.31
CA MET A 36 2.03 -7.07 -5.82
C MET A 36 1.83 -8.15 -4.77
N ILE A 37 1.04 -7.83 -3.76
CA ILE A 37 0.62 -8.78 -2.73
C ILE A 37 -0.88 -8.99 -2.81
N ARG A 38 -1.34 -10.20 -2.46
CA ARG A 38 -2.75 -10.48 -2.22
C ARG A 38 -2.97 -10.54 -0.72
N ARG A 39 -3.75 -9.60 -0.20
CA ARG A 39 -3.93 -9.41 1.24
C ARG A 39 -4.76 -10.55 1.85
N THR A 40 -4.37 -11.00 3.05
CA THR A 40 -5.13 -12.03 3.77
C THR A 40 -6.39 -11.46 4.42
N ASP A 41 -6.42 -10.15 4.75
CA ASP A 41 -7.53 -9.54 5.49
C ASP A 41 -8.76 -9.16 4.64
N ASN A 42 -8.60 -8.94 3.33
CA ASN A 42 -9.71 -8.58 2.44
C ASN A 42 -9.65 -9.23 1.05
N ASP A 43 -8.63 -10.05 0.81
CA ASP A 43 -8.42 -10.78 -0.45
C ASP A 43 -8.16 -9.90 -1.67
N ASN A 44 -7.90 -8.62 -1.47
CA ASN A 44 -7.56 -7.69 -2.54
C ASN A 44 -6.06 -7.67 -2.81
N TRP A 45 -5.71 -7.31 -4.04
CA TRP A 45 -4.34 -7.06 -4.42
C TRP A 45 -3.93 -5.63 -4.04
N ALA A 46 -2.67 -5.47 -3.67
CA ALA A 46 -2.11 -4.19 -3.25
C ALA A 46 -0.61 -4.18 -3.46
N VAL A 47 0.00 -3.01 -3.41
CA VAL A 47 1.45 -2.89 -3.20
C VAL A 47 1.76 -3.07 -1.72
N PRO A 48 2.97 -3.51 -1.35
CA PRO A 48 3.34 -3.64 0.06
C PRO A 48 3.31 -2.31 0.79
N GLY A 49 3.06 -2.37 2.09
CA GLY A 49 3.04 -1.17 2.94
C GLY A 49 2.50 -1.46 4.33
N GLY A 50 2.53 -0.45 5.17
CA GLY A 50 2.03 -0.52 6.54
C GLY A 50 2.35 0.72 7.35
N ALA A 51 2.09 0.66 8.64
CA ALA A 51 2.28 1.77 9.56
C ALA A 51 3.78 2.06 9.78
N ILE A 52 4.09 3.33 9.95
CA ILE A 52 5.42 3.78 10.37
C ILE A 52 5.51 3.59 11.88
N ASP A 53 6.54 2.90 12.34
CA ASP A 53 6.79 2.71 13.76
C ASP A 53 7.55 3.90 14.36
N LEU A 54 7.40 4.10 15.67
CA LEU A 54 8.18 5.11 16.37
C LEU A 54 9.68 4.83 16.16
N GLY A 55 10.42 5.87 15.84
CA GLY A 55 11.87 5.78 15.59
C GLY A 55 12.23 5.46 14.15
N GLU A 56 11.26 5.18 13.28
CA GLU A 56 11.53 4.96 11.86
C GLU A 56 11.36 6.24 11.05
N SER A 57 12.18 6.38 10.02
CA SER A 57 11.93 7.33 8.94
C SER A 57 10.94 6.74 7.92
N ILE A 58 10.40 7.58 7.05
CA ILE A 58 9.53 7.12 5.94
C ILE A 58 10.22 6.04 5.09
N PRO A 59 11.44 6.25 4.56
CA PRO A 59 12.09 5.21 3.76
C PRO A 59 12.45 3.96 4.58
N ALA A 60 12.80 4.10 5.86
CA ALA A 60 13.08 2.93 6.70
C ALA A 60 11.85 2.05 6.87
N ALA A 61 10.70 2.64 7.18
CA ALA A 61 9.44 1.91 7.28
C ALA A 61 9.07 1.23 5.95
N ALA A 62 9.25 1.92 4.83
CA ALA A 62 8.96 1.41 3.50
C ALA A 62 9.81 0.16 3.18
N VAL A 63 11.09 0.20 3.46
CA VAL A 63 12.00 -0.93 3.24
C VAL A 63 11.65 -2.10 4.16
N ARG A 64 11.39 -1.84 5.43
CA ARG A 64 11.00 -2.87 6.40
C ARG A 64 9.70 -3.57 6.02
N GLU A 65 8.64 -2.80 5.75
CA GLU A 65 7.33 -3.36 5.37
C GLU A 65 7.42 -4.19 4.09
N THR A 66 8.15 -3.70 3.09
CA THR A 66 8.35 -4.45 1.85
C THR A 66 9.03 -5.78 2.12
N LEU A 67 10.07 -5.80 2.92
CA LEU A 67 10.78 -7.05 3.26
C LEU A 67 9.89 -8.01 4.05
N GLU A 68 9.19 -7.53 5.06
CA GLU A 68 8.31 -8.35 5.90
C GLU A 68 7.17 -9.00 5.10
N GLU A 69 6.53 -8.23 4.22
CA GLU A 69 5.37 -8.71 3.48
C GLU A 69 5.71 -9.51 2.23
N THR A 70 6.90 -9.31 1.64
CA THR A 70 7.21 -9.85 0.30
C THR A 70 8.50 -10.63 0.18
N GLY A 71 9.39 -10.55 1.16
CA GLY A 71 10.74 -11.12 1.06
C GLY A 71 11.69 -10.35 0.15
N ILE A 72 11.26 -9.20 -0.38
CA ILE A 72 12.09 -8.38 -1.29
C ILE A 72 12.73 -7.23 -0.51
N THR A 73 14.04 -7.09 -0.68
CA THR A 73 14.79 -5.90 -0.25
C THR A 73 14.75 -4.88 -1.37
N CYS A 74 14.34 -3.66 -1.07
CA CYS A 74 14.25 -2.59 -2.06
C CYS A 74 15.04 -1.34 -1.63
N HIS A 75 15.34 -0.52 -2.62
CA HIS A 75 15.92 0.81 -2.45
C HIS A 75 14.88 1.84 -2.88
N ILE A 76 14.62 2.84 -2.04
CA ILE A 76 13.62 3.88 -2.32
C ILE A 76 14.22 4.89 -3.30
N THR A 77 13.49 5.17 -4.38
CA THR A 77 13.98 6.01 -5.48
C THR A 77 13.12 7.24 -5.74
N GLY A 78 11.90 7.30 -5.21
CA GLY A 78 11.02 8.43 -5.50
C GLY A 78 9.73 8.42 -4.70
N LEU A 79 8.88 9.38 -5.02
CA LEU A 79 7.59 9.62 -4.39
C LEU A 79 6.49 9.63 -5.46
N VAL A 80 5.44 8.83 -5.25
CA VAL A 80 4.22 8.91 -6.06
C VAL A 80 3.34 10.03 -5.55
N GLY A 81 3.10 10.11 -4.25
CA GLY A 81 2.30 11.17 -3.66
C GLY A 81 1.93 10.93 -2.21
N THR A 82 1.15 11.87 -1.70
CA THR A 82 0.54 11.82 -0.36
C THR A 82 -0.97 11.68 -0.50
N TYR A 83 -1.58 10.92 0.41
CA TYR A 83 -2.99 10.56 0.35
C TYR A 83 -3.59 10.69 1.75
N SER A 84 -4.46 11.67 1.95
CA SER A 84 -4.99 12.00 3.29
C SER A 84 -6.45 12.45 3.25
N ASP A 85 -7.29 11.77 2.47
CA ASP A 85 -8.70 12.13 2.35
C ASP A 85 -9.46 11.77 3.64
N PRO A 86 -10.01 12.76 4.38
CA PRO A 86 -10.78 12.48 5.60
C PRO A 86 -12.10 11.73 5.34
N ARG A 87 -12.55 11.65 4.07
CA ARG A 87 -13.75 10.91 3.69
C ARG A 87 -13.45 9.43 3.42
N HIS A 88 -12.18 9.04 3.40
CA HIS A 88 -11.77 7.64 3.36
C HIS A 88 -11.46 7.17 4.78
N VAL A 89 -12.32 6.29 5.31
CA VAL A 89 -12.19 5.72 6.65
C VAL A 89 -12.06 4.21 6.55
N VAL A 90 -11.08 3.66 7.23
CA VAL A 90 -10.84 2.22 7.29
C VAL A 90 -11.23 1.71 8.67
N LEU A 91 -12.21 0.84 8.73
CA LEU A 91 -12.63 0.18 9.98
C LEU A 91 -11.94 -1.17 10.11
N TYR A 92 -11.28 -1.36 11.26
CA TYR A 92 -10.75 -2.66 11.65
C TYR A 92 -11.67 -3.28 12.70
N THR A 93 -12.37 -4.35 12.33
CA THR A 93 -13.41 -4.94 13.19
C THR A 93 -12.83 -5.66 14.40
N SER A 94 -11.55 -6.00 14.40
CA SER A 94 -10.90 -6.68 15.52
C SER A 94 -10.81 -5.83 16.79
N ASN A 95 -10.73 -4.50 16.66
CA ASN A 95 -10.54 -3.59 17.80
C ASN A 95 -11.38 -2.32 17.73
N GLY A 96 -12.20 -2.15 16.68
CA GLY A 96 -13.04 -0.96 16.51
C GLY A 96 -12.28 0.29 16.06
N GLU A 97 -11.04 0.17 15.66
CA GLU A 97 -10.29 1.31 15.13
C GLU A 97 -10.91 1.78 13.82
N ALA A 98 -11.30 3.06 13.77
CA ALA A 98 -11.78 3.74 12.57
C ALA A 98 -10.70 4.74 12.14
N ARG A 99 -9.87 4.31 11.20
CA ARG A 99 -8.67 5.04 10.78
C ARG A 99 -8.96 5.96 9.61
N GLN A 100 -8.67 7.25 9.78
CA GLN A 100 -8.68 8.19 8.66
C GLN A 100 -7.45 7.94 7.78
N GLU A 101 -7.63 8.03 6.48
CA GLU A 101 -6.52 7.85 5.53
C GLU A 101 -5.35 8.81 5.79
N PHE A 102 -4.16 8.25 5.87
CA PHE A 102 -2.90 8.99 5.88
C PHE A 102 -1.82 8.06 5.32
N SER A 103 -1.53 8.21 4.04
CA SER A 103 -0.54 7.37 3.37
C SER A 103 0.42 8.16 2.53
N ILE A 104 1.68 7.72 2.53
CA ILE A 104 2.73 8.23 1.67
C ILE A 104 3.11 7.08 0.74
N VAL A 105 2.99 7.29 -0.57
CA VAL A 105 3.26 6.26 -1.57
C VAL A 105 4.59 6.54 -2.23
N LEU A 106 5.52 5.61 -2.07
CA LEU A 106 6.89 5.73 -2.55
C LEU A 106 7.12 4.83 -3.77
N VAL A 107 8.18 5.12 -4.49
CA VAL A 107 8.71 4.27 -5.56
C VAL A 107 9.98 3.61 -5.05
N GLY A 108 10.13 2.32 -5.32
CA GLY A 108 11.33 1.57 -4.98
C GLY A 108 11.78 0.66 -6.10
N ARG A 109 13.03 0.22 -5.99
CA ARG A 109 13.64 -0.75 -6.91
C ARG A 109 14.09 -1.96 -6.11
N ALA A 110 13.76 -3.15 -6.59
CA ALA A 110 14.23 -4.39 -5.98
C ALA A 110 15.76 -4.52 -6.13
N VAL A 111 16.43 -4.86 -5.04
CA VAL A 111 17.89 -5.07 -5.03
C VAL A 111 18.29 -6.48 -4.60
N ALA A 112 17.42 -7.19 -3.89
CA ALA A 112 17.68 -8.56 -3.43
C ALA A 112 16.38 -9.26 -3.03
N GLY A 113 16.44 -10.59 -2.89
CA GLY A 113 15.35 -11.41 -2.39
C GLY A 113 14.49 -12.01 -3.50
N SER A 114 13.52 -12.82 -3.09
CA SER A 114 12.54 -13.45 -3.97
C SER A 114 11.14 -13.29 -3.38
N PRO A 115 10.10 -13.16 -4.22
CA PRO A 115 8.72 -13.07 -3.73
C PRO A 115 8.37 -14.22 -2.80
N THR A 116 7.99 -13.90 -1.57
CA THR A 116 7.71 -14.89 -0.52
C THR A 116 6.44 -14.46 0.24
N PRO A 117 5.42 -15.32 0.31
CA PRO A 117 4.22 -15.04 1.11
C PRO A 117 4.54 -14.82 2.59
N SER A 118 3.64 -14.13 3.28
CA SER A 118 3.72 -13.88 4.72
C SER A 118 2.33 -14.06 5.34
N ASP A 119 2.21 -13.85 6.65
CA ASP A 119 0.92 -13.91 7.34
C ASP A 119 -0.08 -12.87 6.83
N GLU A 120 0.42 -11.75 6.33
CA GLU A 120 -0.40 -10.66 5.80
C GLU A 120 -0.57 -10.72 4.27
N SER A 121 0.26 -11.49 3.59
CA SER A 121 0.31 -11.60 2.12
C SER A 121 0.20 -13.07 1.71
N ARG A 122 -0.99 -13.47 1.27
CA ARG A 122 -1.23 -14.88 0.88
C ARG A 122 -0.54 -15.24 -0.44
N GLU A 123 -0.37 -14.27 -1.33
CA GLU A 123 0.38 -14.39 -2.57
C GLU A 123 1.28 -13.18 -2.75
N VAL A 124 2.45 -13.36 -3.33
CA VAL A 124 3.39 -12.30 -3.67
C VAL A 124 3.91 -12.57 -5.07
N LEU A 125 3.66 -11.65 -6.00
CA LEU A 125 4.00 -11.83 -7.41
C LEU A 125 4.65 -10.59 -8.00
N TRP A 126 5.54 -10.81 -8.97
CA TRP A 126 5.90 -9.79 -9.94
C TRP A 126 4.84 -9.78 -11.04
N VAL A 127 4.15 -8.66 -11.20
CA VAL A 127 3.05 -8.52 -12.18
C VAL A 127 3.50 -7.58 -13.28
N PRO A 128 3.44 -8.01 -14.55
CA PRO A 128 3.74 -7.13 -15.68
C PRO A 128 2.91 -5.85 -15.63
N ARG A 129 3.56 -4.74 -15.93
CA ARG A 129 2.96 -3.40 -15.84
C ARG A 129 1.58 -3.31 -16.52
N GLY A 130 1.42 -3.92 -17.70
CA GLY A 130 0.16 -3.91 -18.45
C GLY A 130 -0.93 -4.80 -17.88
N GLU A 131 -0.64 -5.64 -16.89
CA GLU A 131 -1.59 -6.59 -16.30
C GLU A 131 -2.09 -6.16 -14.92
N VAL A 132 -1.46 -5.15 -14.31
CA VAL A 132 -1.79 -4.69 -12.95
C VAL A 132 -3.23 -4.19 -12.86
N ALA A 133 -3.72 -3.49 -13.88
CA ALA A 133 -5.08 -2.94 -13.89
C ALA A 133 -6.18 -4.00 -13.85
N ALA A 134 -5.88 -5.24 -14.25
CA ALA A 134 -6.85 -6.35 -14.23
C ALA A 134 -7.03 -6.97 -12.83
N LEU A 135 -6.15 -6.65 -11.88
CA LEU A 135 -6.23 -7.19 -10.52
C LEU A 135 -7.35 -6.54 -9.72
N ARG A 136 -8.01 -7.37 -8.89
CA ARG A 136 -9.00 -6.87 -7.94
C ARG A 136 -8.29 -6.12 -6.83
N MET A 137 -8.66 -4.84 -6.61
CA MET A 137 -8.06 -4.02 -5.57
C MET A 137 -9.03 -2.96 -5.07
N ASP A 138 -8.75 -2.41 -3.90
CA ASP A 138 -9.50 -1.29 -3.36
C ASP A 138 -9.38 -0.06 -4.25
N ARG A 139 -10.41 0.78 -4.21
CA ARG A 139 -10.47 2.02 -4.97
C ARG A 139 -9.26 2.93 -4.72
N SER A 140 -8.86 3.09 -3.46
CA SER A 140 -7.72 3.93 -3.11
C SER A 140 -6.41 3.37 -3.64
N MET A 141 -6.22 2.05 -3.54
CA MET A 141 -5.04 1.40 -4.06
C MET A 141 -4.94 1.53 -5.58
N ARG A 142 -6.07 1.35 -6.28
CA ARG A 142 -6.13 1.53 -7.74
C ARG A 142 -5.71 2.95 -8.13
N MET A 143 -6.22 3.95 -7.44
CA MET A 143 -5.88 5.35 -7.71
C MET A 143 -4.37 5.61 -7.55
N ARG A 144 -3.77 5.08 -6.49
CA ARG A 144 -2.33 5.22 -6.22
C ARG A 144 -1.48 4.60 -7.33
N ILE A 145 -1.84 3.40 -7.74
CA ILE A 145 -1.15 2.70 -8.82
C ILE A 145 -1.35 3.42 -10.15
N GLU A 146 -2.54 3.91 -10.45
CA GLU A 146 -2.82 4.69 -11.65
C GLU A 146 -1.97 5.96 -11.70
N HIS A 147 -1.81 6.66 -10.58
CA HIS A 147 -0.93 7.83 -10.50
C HIS A 147 0.53 7.46 -10.82
N TYR A 148 0.99 6.32 -10.32
CA TYR A 148 2.33 5.82 -10.66
C TYR A 148 2.45 5.50 -12.16
N LEU A 149 1.49 4.75 -12.70
CA LEU A 149 1.50 4.33 -14.10
C LEU A 149 1.38 5.49 -15.07
N ALA A 150 0.74 6.58 -14.67
CA ALA A 150 0.61 7.80 -15.49
C ALA A 150 1.94 8.53 -15.67
N GLY A 151 2.96 8.22 -14.89
CA GLY A 151 4.28 8.85 -15.00
C GLY A 151 4.26 10.35 -14.75
N ARG A 152 3.51 10.79 -13.73
CA ARG A 152 3.34 12.21 -13.41
C ARG A 152 4.69 12.87 -13.12
N ALA A 153 4.89 14.07 -13.66
CA ALA A 153 6.11 14.85 -13.43
C ALA A 153 6.24 15.31 -11.97
N GLU A 154 5.09 15.57 -11.31
CA GLU A 154 5.03 16.02 -9.92
C GLU A 154 4.24 15.00 -9.08
N PRO A 155 4.61 14.84 -7.79
CA PRO A 155 3.85 13.98 -6.90
C PRO A 155 2.40 14.44 -6.74
N TYR A 156 1.51 13.49 -6.54
CA TYR A 156 0.12 13.76 -6.18
C TYR A 156 0.06 14.25 -4.73
N ILE A 157 -0.70 15.30 -4.48
CA ILE A 157 -0.94 15.84 -3.14
C ILE A 157 -2.45 15.81 -2.87
N GLY A 158 -2.87 14.94 -1.97
CA GLY A 158 -4.28 14.77 -1.67
C GLY A 158 -4.54 14.23 -0.28
#